data_6953e52d3ef3c2144f5e0a62b896539a
#
_entry.id   6953e52d3ef3c2144f5e0a62b896539a
#
_cell.length_a   1.000
_cell.length_b   1.000
_cell.length_c   1.000
_cell.angle_alpha   90.00
_cell.angle_beta   90.00
_cell.angle_gamma   90.00
#
_symmetry.space_group_name_H-M   'P 1'
#
loop_
_entity.id
_entity.type
_entity.pdbx_description
1 polymer ?
#
loop_
_entity_poly.entity_id
_entity_poly.type
_entity_poly.pdbx_seq_one_letter_code
_entity_poly.pdbx_strand_id
1 'polypeptide(L)'
;DEQQIQPSSVDMRLGDEFKVFKVIRKTYIDPKDEEDIAEYMESSTVPEGEAFIIHPNEFALATTQEYVKVPDDLVARVEGRSSMGRLGVTMHVTAGYVDPGFEGRITLEISNIGAMPVALYPGQRVCQLVFETMTTPAELPYGHPKRNSKYMKQLKPESS
;
A
#
# COMPACT_ATOMS: atom_id res chain seq x y z
N ASP A 1 -16.30 -5.05 -6.58
CA ASP A 1 -17.47 -5.89 -6.78
C ASP A 1 -18.11 -6.23 -5.43
N GLU A 2 -19.31 -6.85 -5.44
CA GLU A 2 -20.03 -7.19 -4.20
C GLU A 2 -19.26 -8.16 -3.29
N GLN A 3 -18.40 -8.99 -3.84
CA GLN A 3 -17.59 -9.94 -3.07
C GLN A 3 -16.46 -9.27 -2.26
N GLN A 4 -16.15 -8.02 -2.55
CA GLN A 4 -15.17 -7.25 -1.78
C GLN A 4 -15.77 -6.66 -0.51
N ILE A 5 -17.11 -6.50 -0.46
CA ILE A 5 -17.80 -5.95 0.72
C ILE A 5 -17.91 -7.06 1.77
N GLN A 6 -17.26 -6.85 2.90
CA GLN A 6 -17.25 -7.74 4.04
C GLN A 6 -18.12 -7.13 5.17
N PRO A 7 -18.47 -7.88 6.22
CA PRO A 7 -19.35 -7.39 7.29
C PRO A 7 -18.90 -6.09 7.98
N SER A 8 -17.59 -5.83 8.04
CA SER A 8 -17.03 -4.65 8.71
C SER A 8 -15.84 -4.03 7.95
N SER A 9 -15.59 -4.46 6.72
CA SER A 9 -14.45 -3.99 5.93
C SER A 9 -14.71 -4.11 4.43
N VAL A 10 -13.82 -3.56 3.62
CA VAL A 10 -13.82 -3.72 2.18
C VAL A 10 -12.49 -4.36 1.76
N ASP A 11 -12.55 -5.54 1.12
CA ASP A 11 -11.37 -6.20 0.57
C ASP A 11 -10.79 -5.38 -0.59
N MET A 12 -9.48 -5.23 -0.61
CA MET A 12 -8.73 -4.52 -1.64
C MET A 12 -7.89 -5.49 -2.45
N ARG A 13 -7.80 -5.26 -3.76
CA ARG A 13 -7.05 -6.08 -4.69
C ARG A 13 -5.68 -5.47 -4.96
N LEU A 14 -4.71 -6.35 -5.18
CA LEU A 14 -3.34 -5.98 -5.52
C LEU A 14 -3.29 -5.42 -6.95
N GLY A 15 -2.62 -4.29 -7.12
CA GLY A 15 -2.27 -3.75 -8.43
C GLY A 15 -1.17 -4.55 -9.13
N ASP A 16 -0.80 -4.13 -10.31
CA ASP A 16 0.17 -4.79 -11.19
C ASP A 16 1.56 -4.14 -11.17
N GLU A 17 1.68 -2.96 -10.59
CA GLU A 17 2.95 -2.23 -10.48
C GLU A 17 3.61 -2.44 -9.12
N PHE A 18 4.90 -2.78 -9.15
CA PHE A 18 5.73 -3.01 -7.98
C PHE A 18 6.98 -2.16 -8.04
N LYS A 19 7.50 -1.77 -6.87
CA LYS A 19 8.84 -1.21 -6.70
C LYS A 19 9.61 -2.04 -5.70
N VAL A 20 10.84 -2.38 -6.04
CA VAL A 20 11.76 -3.14 -5.20
C VAL A 20 13.07 -2.40 -5.05
N PHE A 21 13.77 -2.59 -3.93
CA PHE A 21 15.09 -2.01 -3.77
C PHE A 21 16.10 -2.70 -4.68
N LYS A 22 16.90 -1.89 -5.38
CA LYS A 22 18.04 -2.37 -6.16
C LYS A 22 19.18 -2.76 -5.24
N VAL A 23 19.98 -3.72 -5.66
CA VAL A 23 21.27 -3.99 -5.03
C VAL A 23 22.24 -2.86 -5.42
N ILE A 24 22.51 -1.95 -4.52
CA ILE A 24 23.41 -0.82 -4.72
C ILE A 24 24.59 -0.86 -3.76
N ARG A 25 25.68 -0.20 -4.15
CA ARG A 25 26.89 -0.05 -3.29
C ARG A 25 26.79 1.15 -2.33
N LYS A 26 25.60 1.41 -1.76
CA LYS A 26 25.40 2.44 -0.75
C LYS A 26 25.36 1.79 0.63
N THR A 27 25.95 2.43 1.61
CA THR A 27 26.11 1.87 2.95
C THR A 27 24.83 1.98 3.78
N TYR A 28 24.02 3.01 3.50
CA TYR A 28 22.75 3.28 4.19
C TYR A 28 21.89 4.22 3.33
N ILE A 29 20.59 4.29 3.65
CA ILE A 29 19.66 5.29 3.12
C ILE A 29 19.52 6.38 4.19
N ASP A 30 19.76 7.64 3.81
CA ASP A 30 19.47 8.79 4.67
C ASP A 30 18.07 9.32 4.34
N PRO A 31 17.10 9.24 5.26
CA PRO A 31 15.73 9.72 4.99
C PRO A 31 15.63 11.26 4.86
N LYS A 32 16.72 11.99 5.09
CA LYS A 32 16.81 13.43 4.83
C LYS A 32 17.22 13.76 3.40
N ASP A 33 17.80 12.81 2.68
CA ASP A 33 18.17 12.92 1.28
C ASP A 33 16.96 12.53 0.41
N GLU A 34 16.02 13.46 0.23
CA GLU A 34 14.78 13.19 -0.50
C GLU A 34 15.01 12.81 -1.98
N GLU A 35 16.12 13.23 -2.59
CA GLU A 35 16.42 12.96 -4.00
C GLU A 35 16.81 11.50 -4.27
N ASP A 36 17.23 10.77 -3.26
CA ASP A 36 17.92 9.50 -3.45
C ASP A 36 17.03 8.24 -3.36
N ILE A 37 15.89 8.29 -2.69
CA ILE A 37 15.10 7.06 -2.43
C ILE A 37 14.55 6.48 -3.74
N ALA A 38 14.11 7.33 -4.67
CA ALA A 38 13.60 6.89 -5.97
C ALA A 38 14.70 6.20 -6.82
N GLU A 39 15.96 6.60 -6.67
CA GLU A 39 17.10 6.00 -7.38
C GLU A 39 17.44 4.61 -6.87
N TYR A 40 17.09 4.29 -5.61
CA TYR A 40 17.35 2.99 -5.02
C TYR A 40 16.30 1.93 -5.33
N MET A 41 15.21 2.33 -5.95
CA MET A 41 14.13 1.42 -6.32
C MET A 41 14.02 1.26 -7.82
N GLU A 42 13.68 0.07 -8.26
CA GLU A 42 13.28 -0.22 -9.64
C GLU A 42 11.80 -0.57 -9.69
N SER A 43 11.16 -0.11 -10.77
CA SER A 43 9.75 -0.41 -11.02
C SER A 43 9.63 -1.64 -11.92
N SER A 44 8.69 -2.51 -11.59
CA SER A 44 8.35 -3.69 -12.36
C SER A 44 6.84 -3.75 -12.53
N THR A 45 6.39 -4.06 -13.75
CA THR A 45 4.97 -4.32 -14.03
C THR A 45 4.79 -5.80 -14.29
N VAL A 46 3.86 -6.42 -13.59
CA VAL A 46 3.54 -7.84 -13.73
C VAL A 46 2.46 -8.00 -14.79
N PRO A 47 2.72 -8.76 -15.88
CA PRO A 47 1.72 -9.03 -16.91
C PRO A 47 0.50 -9.78 -16.37
N GLU A 48 -0.63 -9.65 -17.05
CA GLU A 48 -1.86 -10.37 -16.71
C GLU A 48 -1.62 -11.90 -16.72
N GLY A 49 -2.05 -12.56 -15.66
CA GLY A 49 -1.88 -13.99 -15.48
C GLY A 49 -0.52 -14.42 -14.91
N GLU A 50 0.43 -13.50 -14.79
CA GLU A 50 1.72 -13.75 -14.13
C GLU A 50 1.70 -13.32 -12.66
N ALA A 51 2.72 -13.72 -11.90
CA ALA A 51 2.85 -13.40 -10.48
C ALA A 51 4.12 -12.63 -10.18
N PHE A 52 4.04 -11.71 -9.24
CA PHE A 52 5.21 -11.19 -8.54
C PHE A 52 5.64 -12.20 -7.48
N ILE A 53 6.89 -12.63 -7.52
CA ILE A 53 7.44 -13.56 -6.52
C ILE A 53 8.19 -12.76 -5.47
N ILE A 54 7.66 -12.75 -4.24
CA ILE A 54 8.35 -12.13 -3.11
C ILE A 54 9.11 -13.18 -2.31
N HIS A 55 10.43 -13.04 -2.25
CA HIS A 55 11.30 -13.98 -1.54
C HIS A 55 11.37 -13.66 -0.04
N PRO A 56 11.80 -14.62 0.80
CA PRO A 56 12.04 -14.37 2.22
C PRO A 56 12.93 -13.16 2.47
N ASN A 57 12.53 -12.30 3.42
CA ASN A 57 13.19 -11.05 3.79
C ASN A 57 13.20 -9.95 2.71
N GLU A 58 12.44 -10.11 1.64
CA GLU A 58 12.23 -9.05 0.67
C GLU A 58 11.16 -8.07 1.14
N PHE A 59 11.33 -6.82 0.67
CA PHE A 59 10.39 -5.72 0.80
C PHE A 59 10.06 -5.17 -0.59
N ALA A 60 8.79 -4.93 -0.85
CA ALA A 60 8.31 -4.33 -2.08
C ALA A 60 7.22 -3.31 -1.78
N LEU A 61 7.14 -2.27 -2.59
CA LEU A 61 5.99 -1.39 -2.65
C LEU A 61 5.09 -1.80 -3.83
N ALA A 62 3.79 -1.81 -3.58
CA ALA A 62 2.76 -1.96 -4.62
C ALA A 62 1.63 -0.98 -4.35
N THR A 63 0.55 -1.04 -5.13
CA THR A 63 -0.67 -0.28 -4.84
C THR A 63 -1.88 -1.20 -4.82
N THR A 64 -2.96 -0.70 -4.23
CA THR A 64 -4.29 -1.28 -4.47
C THR A 64 -4.71 -1.07 -5.91
N GLN A 65 -5.47 -2.01 -6.48
CA GLN A 65 -6.10 -1.82 -7.78
C GLN A 65 -7.20 -0.75 -7.71
N GLU A 66 -7.87 -0.67 -6.57
CA GLU A 66 -8.93 0.28 -6.34
C GLU A 66 -8.38 1.69 -6.10
N TYR A 67 -9.09 2.66 -6.66
CA TYR A 67 -8.95 4.07 -6.34
C TYR A 67 -9.94 4.40 -5.21
N VAL A 68 -9.43 4.93 -4.11
CA VAL A 68 -10.19 5.18 -2.89
C VAL A 68 -10.34 6.68 -2.68
N LYS A 69 -11.51 7.08 -2.19
CA LYS A 69 -11.75 8.42 -1.68
C LYS A 69 -12.40 8.32 -0.31
N VAL A 70 -11.66 8.72 0.71
CA VAL A 70 -12.13 8.73 2.10
C VAL A 70 -12.79 10.07 2.38
N PRO A 71 -14.06 10.11 2.83
CA PRO A 71 -14.72 11.35 3.21
C PRO A 71 -14.06 11.98 4.45
N ASP A 72 -14.41 13.22 4.75
CA ASP A 72 -13.80 14.01 5.83
C ASP A 72 -14.27 13.62 7.25
N ASP A 73 -15.31 12.79 7.34
CA ASP A 73 -15.89 12.29 8.60
C ASP A 73 -15.52 10.82 8.91
N LEU A 74 -14.75 10.19 8.04
CA LEU A 74 -14.24 8.83 8.22
C LEU A 74 -12.72 8.81 8.23
N VAL A 75 -12.18 7.87 8.99
CA VAL A 75 -10.81 7.41 8.87
C VAL A 75 -10.83 5.95 8.42
N ALA A 76 -9.86 5.55 7.62
CA ALA A 76 -9.69 4.16 7.24
C ALA A 76 -8.35 3.60 7.73
N ARG A 77 -8.28 2.28 7.90
CA ARG A 77 -7.04 1.55 8.18
C ARG A 77 -6.89 0.38 7.23
N VAL A 78 -5.68 0.20 6.75
CA VAL A 78 -5.30 -0.98 5.98
C VAL A 78 -4.97 -2.11 6.95
N GLU A 79 -5.68 -3.21 6.81
CA GLU A 79 -5.45 -4.43 7.57
C GLU A 79 -5.10 -5.57 6.60
N GLY A 80 -4.15 -6.43 7.00
CA GLY A 80 -3.82 -7.61 6.24
C GLY A 80 -4.95 -8.63 6.25
N ARG A 81 -5.04 -9.43 5.20
CA ARG A 81 -5.92 -10.62 5.21
C ARG A 81 -5.21 -11.81 5.84
N SER A 82 -5.94 -12.56 6.66
CA SER A 82 -5.40 -13.75 7.33
C SER A 82 -4.84 -14.81 6.36
N SER A 83 -5.38 -14.90 5.14
CA SER A 83 -4.87 -15.78 4.09
C SER A 83 -3.44 -15.44 3.67
N MET A 84 -3.07 -14.15 3.66
CA MET A 84 -1.72 -13.69 3.36
C MET A 84 -0.81 -13.81 4.59
N GLY A 85 -1.30 -13.41 5.76
CA GLY A 85 -0.55 -13.51 7.01
C GLY A 85 -0.12 -14.94 7.35
N ARG A 86 -0.95 -15.94 7.05
CA ARG A 86 -0.61 -17.37 7.25
C ARG A 86 0.47 -17.90 6.31
N LEU A 87 0.74 -17.20 5.20
CA LEU A 87 1.87 -17.48 4.30
C LEU A 87 3.14 -16.74 4.71
N GLY A 88 3.08 -15.91 5.78
CA GLY A 88 4.18 -15.07 6.21
C GLY A 88 4.31 -13.76 5.42
N VAL A 89 3.28 -13.37 4.66
CA VAL A 89 3.30 -12.13 3.89
C VAL A 89 2.49 -11.06 4.61
N THR A 90 3.14 -9.95 4.94
CA THR A 90 2.49 -8.75 5.46
C THR A 90 2.17 -7.81 4.29
N MET A 91 0.99 -7.20 4.29
CA MET A 91 0.55 -6.28 3.24
C MET A 91 0.68 -4.81 3.64
N HIS A 92 1.04 -4.58 4.89
CA HIS A 92 1.26 -3.26 5.42
C HIS A 92 2.10 -3.36 6.68
N VAL A 93 3.32 -2.84 6.63
CA VAL A 93 4.28 -3.07 7.70
C VAL A 93 4.17 -1.99 8.78
N THR A 94 3.90 -0.72 8.43
CA THR A 94 4.04 0.38 9.39
C THR A 94 2.91 1.38 9.43
N ALA A 95 2.45 1.94 8.33
CA ALA A 95 1.60 3.14 8.29
C ALA A 95 0.20 2.88 7.70
N GLY A 96 -0.56 1.94 8.30
CA GLY A 96 -1.90 1.52 7.87
C GLY A 96 -3.00 2.59 7.96
N TYR A 97 -2.68 3.76 8.46
CA TYR A 97 -3.66 4.82 8.69
C TYR A 97 -3.90 5.62 7.41
N VAL A 98 -5.16 5.69 6.99
CA VAL A 98 -5.59 6.45 5.81
C VAL A 98 -6.46 7.60 6.29
N ASP A 99 -5.91 8.80 6.19
CA ASP A 99 -6.51 10.02 6.69
C ASP A 99 -7.85 10.38 6.03
N PRO A 100 -8.76 11.06 6.76
CA PRO A 100 -9.93 11.72 6.18
C PRO A 100 -9.52 12.66 5.04
N GLY A 101 -10.21 12.57 3.91
CA GLY A 101 -9.92 13.35 2.71
C GLY A 101 -8.90 12.74 1.76
N PHE A 102 -8.25 11.63 2.12
CA PHE A 102 -7.35 10.92 1.21
C PHE A 102 -8.08 10.53 -0.09
N GLU A 103 -7.42 10.73 -1.22
CA GLU A 103 -7.90 10.34 -2.53
C GLU A 103 -6.73 9.77 -3.35
N GLY A 104 -6.84 8.52 -3.80
CA GLY A 104 -5.79 7.84 -4.57
C GLY A 104 -5.87 6.32 -4.47
N ARG A 105 -4.92 5.63 -5.09
CA ARG A 105 -4.62 4.23 -4.80
C ARG A 105 -3.76 4.18 -3.53
N ILE A 106 -3.99 3.18 -2.70
CA ILE A 106 -3.24 3.03 -1.45
C ILE A 106 -1.94 2.29 -1.75
N THR A 107 -0.81 2.87 -1.35
CA THR A 107 0.48 2.17 -1.39
C THR A 107 0.50 1.08 -0.33
N LEU A 108 0.91 -0.11 -0.73
CA LEU A 108 1.08 -1.28 0.12
C LEU A 108 2.57 -1.55 0.32
N GLU A 109 2.97 -1.66 1.58
CA GLU A 109 4.31 -2.04 1.99
C GLU A 109 4.32 -3.56 2.23
N ILE A 110 4.78 -4.32 1.25
CA ILE A 110 4.71 -5.77 1.26
C ILE A 110 6.03 -6.34 1.76
N SER A 111 5.99 -7.25 2.72
CA SER A 111 7.17 -7.97 3.19
C SER A 111 6.88 -9.45 3.40
N ASN A 112 7.82 -10.30 3.00
CA ASN A 112 7.76 -11.73 3.28
C ASN A 112 8.66 -12.06 4.47
N ILE A 113 8.04 -12.29 5.63
CA ILE A 113 8.71 -12.72 6.86
C ILE A 113 8.69 -14.24 7.03
N GLY A 114 8.12 -14.98 6.07
CA GLY A 114 8.10 -16.43 6.02
C GLY A 114 9.41 -17.01 5.49
N ALA A 115 9.47 -18.33 5.44
CA ALA A 115 10.66 -19.07 5.00
C ALA A 115 10.64 -19.45 3.50
N MET A 116 9.50 -19.26 2.82
CA MET A 116 9.31 -19.69 1.42
C MET A 116 8.95 -18.49 0.54
N PRO A 117 9.39 -18.48 -0.73
CA PRO A 117 8.89 -17.51 -1.71
C PRO A 117 7.37 -17.65 -1.89
N VAL A 118 6.69 -16.52 -2.06
CA VAL A 118 5.23 -16.47 -2.24
C VAL A 118 4.90 -15.76 -3.55
N ALA A 119 4.00 -16.34 -4.34
CA ALA A 119 3.49 -15.78 -5.57
C ALA A 119 2.30 -14.86 -5.26
N LEU A 120 2.40 -13.59 -5.67
CA LEU A 120 1.37 -12.58 -5.52
C LEU A 120 0.83 -12.21 -6.91
N TYR A 121 -0.47 -12.36 -7.11
CA TYR A 121 -1.10 -12.11 -8.40
C TYR A 121 -1.82 -10.76 -8.41
N PRO A 122 -1.60 -9.90 -9.44
CA PRO A 122 -2.45 -8.74 -9.66
C PRO A 122 -3.94 -9.12 -9.68
N GLY A 123 -4.78 -8.28 -9.08
CA GLY A 123 -6.21 -8.57 -8.93
C GLY A 123 -6.57 -9.50 -7.74
N GLN A 124 -5.60 -10.13 -7.10
CA GLN A 124 -5.84 -10.93 -5.89
C GLN A 124 -6.24 -10.02 -4.71
N ARG A 125 -7.24 -10.42 -3.92
CA ARG A 125 -7.59 -9.73 -2.68
C ARG A 125 -6.52 -10.00 -1.61
N VAL A 126 -5.79 -8.96 -1.21
CA VAL A 126 -4.59 -9.08 -0.36
C VAL A 126 -4.70 -8.38 0.98
N CYS A 127 -5.49 -7.32 1.06
CA CYS A 127 -5.73 -6.57 2.28
C CYS A 127 -7.20 -6.12 2.35
N GLN A 128 -7.55 -5.42 3.41
CA GLN A 128 -8.88 -4.88 3.61
C GLN A 128 -8.79 -3.47 4.23
N LEU A 129 -9.76 -2.63 3.92
CA LEU A 129 -9.97 -1.36 4.58
C LEU A 129 -11.04 -1.50 5.65
N VAL A 130 -10.70 -1.09 6.85
CA VAL A 130 -11.60 -0.94 7.99
C VAL A 130 -11.86 0.55 8.18
N PHE A 131 -13.11 0.94 8.42
CA PHE A 131 -13.51 2.34 8.57
C PHE A 131 -13.98 2.61 10.00
N GLU A 132 -13.61 3.78 10.49
CA GLU A 132 -14.05 4.30 11.78
C GLU A 132 -14.65 5.70 11.58
N THR A 133 -15.79 5.97 12.20
CA THR A 133 -16.41 7.30 12.19
C THR A 133 -15.67 8.24 13.13
N MET A 134 -15.45 9.45 12.69
CA MET A 134 -14.93 10.52 13.55
C MET A 134 -16.07 11.15 14.33
N THR A 135 -15.76 11.66 15.52
CA THR A 135 -16.75 12.39 16.35
C THR A 135 -17.17 13.72 15.72
N THR A 136 -16.31 14.31 14.92
CA THR A 136 -16.54 15.51 14.09
C THR A 136 -15.73 15.36 12.79
N PRO A 137 -16.21 15.91 11.66
CA PRO A 137 -15.41 15.98 10.44
C PRO A 137 -14.07 16.69 10.66
N ALA A 138 -13.05 16.32 9.90
CA ALA A 138 -11.75 16.97 9.96
C ALA A 138 -11.83 18.41 9.43
N GLU A 139 -11.41 19.39 10.23
CA GLU A 139 -11.38 20.79 9.78
C GLU A 139 -10.41 21.00 8.61
N LEU A 140 -9.30 20.27 8.61
CA LEU A 140 -8.28 20.32 7.57
C LEU A 140 -8.01 18.87 7.10
N PRO A 141 -8.86 18.28 6.25
CA PRO A 141 -8.66 16.93 5.76
C PRO A 141 -7.39 16.80 4.90
N TYR A 142 -6.95 15.59 4.66
CA TYR A 142 -5.83 15.30 3.78
C TYR A 142 -6.10 15.89 2.38
N GLY A 143 -5.10 16.53 1.77
CA GLY A 143 -5.28 17.28 0.51
C GLY A 143 -5.82 18.69 0.65
N HIS A 144 -6.16 19.16 1.87
CA HIS A 144 -6.56 20.55 2.07
C HIS A 144 -5.40 21.50 1.70
N PRO A 145 -5.67 22.67 1.01
CA PRO A 145 -4.61 23.58 0.54
C PRO A 145 -3.64 24.10 1.61
N LYS A 146 -4.06 24.12 2.89
CA LYS A 146 -3.22 24.50 4.03
C LYS A 146 -2.38 23.34 4.59
N ARG A 147 -2.56 22.12 4.08
CA ARG A 147 -1.74 20.97 4.43
C ARG A 147 -0.77 20.64 3.30
N ASN A 148 0.46 20.35 3.63
CA ASN A 148 1.42 19.81 2.68
C ASN A 148 1.23 18.30 2.58
N SER A 149 0.14 17.86 1.90
CA SER A 149 -0.19 16.45 1.76
C SER A 149 0.60 15.83 0.61
N LYS A 150 1.38 14.80 0.92
CA LYS A 150 2.40 14.24 0.01
C LYS A 150 1.81 13.32 -1.07
N TYR A 151 0.81 12.51 -0.73
CA TYR A 151 0.37 11.36 -1.56
C TYR A 151 -1.04 11.50 -2.13
N MET A 152 -1.44 12.70 -2.56
CA MET A 152 -2.75 12.92 -3.17
C MET A 152 -2.81 12.43 -4.62
N LYS A 153 -3.90 11.72 -4.95
CA LYS A 153 -4.21 11.24 -6.31
C LYS A 153 -3.14 10.35 -6.94
N GLN A 154 -2.36 9.68 -6.10
CA GLN A 154 -1.36 8.74 -6.58
C GLN A 154 -2.04 7.56 -7.30
N LEU A 155 -1.44 7.11 -8.39
CA LEU A 155 -1.89 5.96 -9.19
C LEU A 155 -0.90 4.81 -9.17
N LYS A 156 0.34 5.07 -8.78
CA LYS A 156 1.47 4.14 -8.76
C LYS A 156 2.12 4.14 -7.38
N PRO A 157 2.86 3.09 -6.99
CA PRO A 157 3.56 3.10 -5.72
C PRO A 157 4.64 4.19 -5.74
N GLU A 158 4.54 5.13 -4.79
CA GLU A 158 5.51 6.20 -4.61
C GLU A 158 6.48 5.83 -3.49
N SER A 159 7.75 6.12 -3.70
CA SER A 159 8.84 5.78 -2.76
C SER A 159 9.18 6.90 -1.77
N SER A 160 8.53 8.04 -1.87
CA SER A 160 8.54 9.26 -1.02
C SER A 160 8.59 10.54 -1.82
#